data_9404145ca6dc504890fb7875f17f543b
#
_entry.id   9404145ca6dc504890fb7875f17f543b
#
_cell.length_a   1.000
_cell.length_b   1.000
_cell.length_c   1.000
_cell.angle_alpha   90.00
_cell.angle_beta   90.00
_cell.angle_gamma   90.00
#
_symmetry.space_group_name_H-M   'P 1'
#
loop_
_entity.id
_entity.type
_entity.pdbx_description
1 polymer ?
#
loop_
_entity_poly.entity_id
_entity_poly.type
_entity_poly.pdbx_seq_one_letter_code
_entity_poly.pdbx_strand_id
1 'polypeptide(L)'
;MQWVGLLAVSLPGVAALAALLFTWRQVGQTSIELRISEQGQITNRYNAAINNLGSQSIDVRLGGMYALQRIMQDSTRDHPTVVSVLSAYVRQHAPLPASGANKSQATSEGKSPDADIQAVINVLAHRRPAFDKGTTVDLSRTDLSGLKSMGTGTINFREADLTGADLRGADLSNADLSLASLFGANLTQATLLGTNLRGAHLNNAILTKTSVCGTDTFTDPETGKATYFCPDLTSADLGEAKLNGASLAHTKLTGAYLTHADLTDADLTGADLTDADLTDADLRNANFTGARLRGVTLNGAKVEGARGLPSSSR
;
A
#
# COMPACT_ATOMS: atom_id res chain seq x y z
N MET A 1 -76.77 -17.55 -28.98
CA MET A 1 -75.95 -16.39 -29.41
C MET A 1 -75.13 -15.72 -28.26
N GLN A 2 -75.03 -16.29 -27.05
CA GLN A 2 -74.25 -15.71 -25.95
C GLN A 2 -72.75 -16.02 -25.96
N TRP A 3 -72.30 -17.04 -26.67
CA TRP A 3 -70.89 -17.46 -26.66
C TRP A 3 -69.98 -16.64 -27.57
N VAL A 4 -70.55 -15.98 -28.63
CA VAL A 4 -69.72 -15.17 -29.53
C VAL A 4 -69.33 -13.83 -28.94
N GLY A 5 -70.11 -13.32 -27.99
CA GLY A 5 -69.79 -12.07 -27.29
C GLY A 5 -68.60 -12.21 -26.26
N LEU A 6 -68.50 -13.38 -25.64
CA LEU A 6 -67.43 -13.66 -24.66
C LEU A 6 -66.08 -13.84 -25.37
N LEU A 7 -66.04 -14.40 -26.57
CA LEU A 7 -64.78 -14.53 -27.36
C LEU A 7 -64.32 -13.17 -27.91
N ALA A 8 -65.20 -12.27 -28.26
CA ALA A 8 -64.84 -10.95 -28.77
C ALA A 8 -64.26 -10.01 -27.69
N VAL A 9 -64.64 -10.20 -26.44
CA VAL A 9 -64.10 -9.41 -25.31
C VAL A 9 -62.74 -9.95 -24.77
N SER A 10 -62.51 -11.26 -24.92
CA SER A 10 -61.29 -11.90 -24.42
C SER A 10 -60.07 -11.79 -25.36
N LEU A 11 -60.31 -11.69 -26.67
CA LEU A 11 -59.27 -11.58 -27.70
C LEU A 11 -58.32 -10.37 -27.51
N PRO A 12 -58.80 -9.14 -27.22
CA PRO A 12 -57.90 -8.01 -26.97
C PRO A 12 -57.04 -8.20 -25.71
N GLY A 13 -57.59 -8.83 -24.67
CA GLY A 13 -56.84 -9.11 -23.44
C GLY A 13 -55.70 -10.13 -23.64
N VAL A 14 -55.97 -11.19 -24.41
CA VAL A 14 -54.96 -12.20 -24.77
C VAL A 14 -53.90 -11.60 -25.69
N ALA A 15 -54.27 -10.77 -26.63
CA ALA A 15 -53.32 -10.07 -27.50
C ALA A 15 -52.43 -9.09 -26.72
N ALA A 16 -52.98 -8.37 -25.75
CA ALA A 16 -52.23 -7.48 -24.87
C ALA A 16 -51.22 -8.25 -23.98
N LEU A 17 -51.62 -9.40 -23.40
CA LEU A 17 -50.75 -10.28 -22.64
C LEU A 17 -49.63 -10.86 -23.52
N ALA A 18 -49.92 -11.30 -24.73
CA ALA A 18 -48.93 -11.80 -25.68
C ALA A 18 -47.94 -10.70 -26.08
N ALA A 19 -48.41 -9.48 -26.30
CA ALA A 19 -47.56 -8.32 -26.60
C ALA A 19 -46.65 -7.98 -25.41
N LEU A 20 -47.14 -8.00 -24.16
CA LEU A 20 -46.35 -7.79 -22.97
C LEU A 20 -45.29 -8.87 -22.79
N LEU A 21 -45.59 -10.14 -22.98
CA LEU A 21 -44.64 -11.25 -22.92
C LEU A 21 -43.58 -11.14 -24.02
N PHE A 22 -43.97 -10.73 -25.23
CA PHE A 22 -43.02 -10.50 -26.32
C PHE A 22 -42.08 -9.34 -26.01
N THR A 23 -42.60 -8.21 -25.54
CA THR A 23 -41.82 -7.05 -25.15
C THR A 23 -40.87 -7.40 -24.01
N TRP A 24 -41.31 -8.16 -23.01
CA TRP A 24 -40.48 -8.59 -21.90
C TRP A 24 -39.33 -9.50 -22.35
N ARG A 25 -39.61 -10.44 -23.27
CA ARG A 25 -38.57 -11.28 -23.89
C ARG A 25 -37.59 -10.44 -24.73
N GLN A 26 -38.08 -9.48 -25.49
CA GLN A 26 -37.26 -8.61 -26.34
C GLN A 26 -36.35 -7.72 -25.48
N VAL A 27 -36.83 -7.13 -24.39
CA VAL A 27 -36.03 -6.36 -23.42
C VAL A 27 -34.97 -7.25 -22.78
N GLY A 28 -35.30 -8.50 -22.43
CA GLY A 28 -34.35 -9.47 -21.90
C GLY A 28 -33.22 -9.80 -22.88
N GLN A 29 -33.54 -10.03 -24.16
CA GLN A 29 -32.53 -10.28 -25.20
C GLN A 29 -31.64 -9.08 -25.45
N THR A 30 -32.21 -7.89 -25.57
CA THR A 30 -31.42 -6.65 -25.77
C THR A 30 -30.45 -6.38 -24.62
N SER A 31 -30.86 -6.67 -23.39
CA SER A 31 -29.97 -6.50 -22.23
C SER A 31 -28.79 -7.49 -22.23
N ILE A 32 -29.00 -8.70 -22.74
CA ILE A 32 -27.93 -9.70 -22.91
C ILE A 32 -26.94 -9.30 -24.00
N GLU A 33 -27.48 -8.85 -25.15
CA GLU A 33 -26.66 -8.39 -26.29
C GLU A 33 -25.83 -7.17 -25.93
N LEU A 34 -26.37 -6.19 -25.20
CA LEU A 34 -25.67 -5.03 -24.70
C LEU A 34 -24.51 -5.47 -23.75
N ARG A 35 -24.76 -6.41 -22.86
CA ARG A 35 -23.78 -6.94 -21.93
C ARG A 35 -22.63 -7.67 -22.64
N ILE A 36 -22.95 -8.46 -23.68
CA ILE A 36 -21.92 -9.14 -24.51
C ILE A 36 -21.10 -8.12 -25.28
N SER A 37 -21.75 -7.10 -25.87
CA SER A 37 -21.07 -6.02 -26.58
C SER A 37 -20.14 -5.23 -25.66
N GLU A 38 -20.60 -4.87 -24.47
CA GLU A 38 -19.81 -4.15 -23.46
C GLU A 38 -18.58 -4.99 -23.02
N GLN A 39 -18.77 -6.27 -22.75
CA GLN A 39 -17.68 -7.18 -22.40
C GLN A 39 -16.66 -7.31 -23.54
N GLY A 40 -17.13 -7.39 -24.80
CA GLY A 40 -16.26 -7.40 -25.97
C GLY A 40 -15.44 -6.13 -26.09
N GLN A 41 -16.03 -4.98 -25.83
CA GLN A 41 -15.32 -3.68 -25.85
C GLN A 41 -14.26 -3.59 -24.74
N ILE A 42 -14.56 -4.05 -23.50
CA ILE A 42 -13.60 -4.09 -22.42
C ILE A 42 -12.42 -5.01 -22.77
N THR A 43 -12.70 -6.19 -23.32
CA THR A 43 -11.65 -7.13 -23.74
C THR A 43 -10.75 -6.54 -24.83
N ASN A 44 -11.30 -5.85 -25.82
CA ASN A 44 -10.53 -5.19 -26.87
C ASN A 44 -9.67 -4.06 -26.31
N ARG A 45 -10.22 -3.24 -25.42
CA ARG A 45 -9.49 -2.18 -24.72
C ARG A 45 -8.34 -2.75 -23.87
N TYR A 46 -8.58 -3.86 -23.17
CA TYR A 46 -7.60 -4.56 -22.39
C TYR A 46 -6.44 -5.08 -23.25
N ASN A 47 -6.73 -5.78 -24.35
CA ASN A 47 -5.71 -6.28 -25.26
C ASN A 47 -4.88 -5.15 -25.88
N ALA A 48 -5.51 -4.06 -26.28
CA ALA A 48 -4.81 -2.88 -26.78
C ALA A 48 -3.90 -2.25 -25.69
N ALA A 49 -4.37 -2.15 -24.47
CA ALA A 49 -3.59 -1.63 -23.34
C ALA A 49 -2.38 -2.52 -23.02
N ILE A 50 -2.55 -3.86 -23.02
CA ILE A 50 -1.44 -4.81 -22.83
C ILE A 50 -0.38 -4.69 -23.95
N ASN A 51 -0.83 -4.59 -25.20
CA ASN A 51 0.09 -4.39 -26.32
C ASN A 51 0.89 -3.07 -26.18
N ASN A 52 0.24 -2.01 -25.70
CA ASN A 52 0.88 -0.73 -25.45
C ASN A 52 1.93 -0.81 -24.33
N LEU A 53 1.73 -1.61 -23.30
CA LEU A 53 2.72 -1.81 -22.22
C LEU A 53 4.04 -2.41 -22.76
N GLY A 54 3.99 -3.23 -23.82
CA GLY A 54 5.17 -3.81 -24.47
C GLY A 54 5.91 -2.85 -25.41
N SER A 55 5.46 -1.60 -25.58
CA SER A 55 6.05 -0.65 -26.51
C SER A 55 7.43 -0.15 -26.05
N GLN A 56 8.32 0.11 -27.02
CA GLN A 56 9.59 0.79 -26.74
C GLN A 56 9.38 2.27 -26.38
N SER A 57 8.31 2.90 -26.89
CA SER A 57 7.98 4.30 -26.58
C SER A 57 7.35 4.41 -25.21
N ILE A 58 7.93 5.27 -24.34
CA ILE A 58 7.40 5.54 -23.01
C ILE A 58 6.00 6.14 -23.06
N ASP A 59 5.72 7.02 -24.03
CA ASP A 59 4.41 7.66 -24.16
C ASP A 59 3.31 6.62 -24.46
N VAL A 60 3.64 5.62 -25.29
CA VAL A 60 2.71 4.53 -25.61
C VAL A 60 2.51 3.63 -24.38
N ARG A 61 3.58 3.32 -23.63
CA ARG A 61 3.45 2.55 -22.38
C ARG A 61 2.59 3.27 -21.36
N LEU A 62 2.79 4.58 -21.16
CA LEU A 62 1.97 5.40 -20.26
C LEU A 62 0.50 5.40 -20.70
N GLY A 63 0.23 5.51 -22.01
CA GLY A 63 -1.12 5.38 -22.56
C GLY A 63 -1.77 4.02 -22.22
N GLY A 64 -0.99 2.94 -22.31
CA GLY A 64 -1.42 1.59 -21.89
C GLY A 64 -1.77 1.51 -20.40
N MET A 65 -0.94 2.09 -19.54
CA MET A 65 -1.15 2.11 -18.08
C MET A 65 -2.43 2.86 -17.70
N TYR A 66 -2.66 4.05 -18.26
CA TYR A 66 -3.88 4.82 -18.00
C TYR A 66 -5.13 4.15 -18.59
N ALA A 67 -5.00 3.44 -19.71
CA ALA A 67 -6.08 2.61 -20.24
C ALA A 67 -6.44 1.47 -19.28
N LEU A 68 -5.44 0.79 -18.69
CA LEU A 68 -5.64 -0.23 -17.66
C LEU A 68 -6.24 0.36 -16.39
N GLN A 69 -5.79 1.54 -15.95
CA GLN A 69 -6.40 2.25 -14.83
C GLN A 69 -7.91 2.46 -15.04
N ARG A 70 -8.29 2.90 -16.24
CA ARG A 70 -9.70 3.11 -16.56
C ARG A 70 -10.50 1.80 -16.58
N ILE A 71 -9.94 0.72 -17.15
CA ILE A 71 -10.56 -0.61 -17.11
C ILE A 71 -10.76 -1.06 -15.66
N MET A 72 -9.76 -0.87 -14.80
CA MET A 72 -9.83 -1.20 -13.38
C MET A 72 -10.92 -0.41 -12.63
N GLN A 73 -11.18 0.83 -13.05
CA GLN A 73 -12.26 1.67 -12.50
C GLN A 73 -13.64 1.26 -13.01
N ASP A 74 -13.75 0.91 -14.30
CA ASP A 74 -15.00 0.60 -14.99
C ASP A 74 -15.47 -0.84 -14.72
N SER A 75 -14.55 -1.79 -14.45
CA SER A 75 -14.86 -3.22 -14.32
C SER A 75 -14.33 -3.81 -13.02
N THR A 76 -15.23 -4.07 -12.07
CA THR A 76 -14.89 -4.79 -10.82
C THR A 76 -14.49 -6.24 -11.06
N ARG A 77 -14.83 -6.82 -12.22
CA ARG A 77 -14.45 -8.17 -12.63
C ARG A 77 -12.99 -8.22 -13.03
N ASP A 78 -12.55 -7.24 -13.82
CA ASP A 78 -11.23 -7.22 -14.43
C ASP A 78 -10.18 -6.51 -13.53
N HIS A 79 -10.65 -5.82 -12.49
CA HIS A 79 -9.81 -5.12 -11.51
C HIS A 79 -8.67 -5.98 -10.96
N PRO A 80 -8.90 -7.22 -10.44
CA PRO A 80 -7.81 -8.06 -9.92
C PRO A 80 -6.76 -8.41 -10.97
N THR A 81 -7.22 -8.67 -12.21
CA THR A 81 -6.31 -9.00 -13.32
C THR A 81 -5.41 -7.81 -13.66
N VAL A 82 -5.96 -6.60 -13.68
CA VAL A 82 -5.18 -5.38 -13.93
C VAL A 82 -4.16 -5.16 -12.81
N VAL A 83 -4.53 -5.35 -11.54
CA VAL A 83 -3.60 -5.27 -10.41
C VAL A 83 -2.43 -6.25 -10.60
N SER A 84 -2.72 -7.52 -10.96
CA SER A 84 -1.67 -8.53 -11.19
C SER A 84 -0.75 -8.16 -12.35
N VAL A 85 -1.29 -7.67 -13.46
CA VAL A 85 -0.51 -7.28 -14.64
C VAL A 85 0.41 -6.09 -14.33
N LEU A 86 -0.12 -5.07 -13.67
CA LEU A 86 0.67 -3.89 -13.31
C LEU A 86 1.76 -4.23 -12.28
N SER A 87 1.46 -5.09 -11.31
CA SER A 87 2.46 -5.59 -10.35
C SER A 87 3.56 -6.38 -11.07
N ALA A 88 3.21 -7.26 -12.01
CA ALA A 88 4.17 -8.01 -12.81
C ALA A 88 5.02 -7.08 -13.68
N TYR A 89 4.43 -6.03 -14.25
CA TYR A 89 5.16 -5.01 -15.01
C TYR A 89 6.27 -4.37 -14.16
N VAL A 90 5.95 -3.94 -12.93
CA VAL A 90 6.96 -3.33 -12.03
C VAL A 90 8.08 -4.32 -11.74
N ARG A 91 7.76 -5.57 -11.37
CA ARG A 91 8.80 -6.58 -11.08
C ARG A 91 9.71 -6.88 -12.27
N GLN A 92 9.18 -6.80 -13.47
CA GLN A 92 9.96 -7.04 -14.69
C GLN A 92 10.84 -5.85 -15.06
N HIS A 93 10.38 -4.61 -14.85
CA HIS A 93 11.03 -3.40 -15.35
C HIS A 93 11.82 -2.64 -14.27
N ALA A 94 11.58 -2.95 -13.00
CA ALA A 94 12.34 -2.42 -11.87
C ALA A 94 12.91 -3.55 -10.98
N PRO A 95 13.64 -4.54 -11.53
CA PRO A 95 14.25 -5.59 -10.72
C PRO A 95 15.39 -5.01 -9.87
N LEU A 96 15.62 -5.61 -8.71
CA LEU A 96 16.83 -5.30 -7.93
C LEU A 96 18.09 -5.61 -8.75
N PRO A 97 19.14 -4.79 -8.68
CA PRO A 97 20.41 -5.09 -9.31
C PRO A 97 20.96 -6.42 -8.80
N ALA A 98 21.51 -7.23 -9.72
CA ALA A 98 22.09 -8.51 -9.39
C ALA A 98 23.15 -8.37 -8.26
N SER A 99 23.12 -9.27 -7.29
CA SER A 99 24.07 -9.29 -6.16
C SER A 99 25.48 -9.47 -6.70
N GLY A 100 26.30 -8.39 -6.75
CA GLY A 100 27.65 -8.39 -7.33
C GLY A 100 27.97 -7.18 -8.21
N ALA A 101 26.99 -6.41 -8.64
CA ALA A 101 27.24 -5.12 -9.26
C ALA A 101 27.85 -4.18 -8.21
N ASN A 102 29.01 -3.59 -8.54
CA ASN A 102 29.84 -2.77 -7.65
C ASN A 102 29.01 -1.85 -6.74
N LYS A 103 28.96 -2.18 -5.44
CA LYS A 103 28.33 -1.35 -4.39
C LYS A 103 28.98 0.05 -4.25
N SER A 104 30.08 0.31 -4.94
CA SER A 104 30.85 1.55 -4.82
C SER A 104 30.35 2.72 -5.68
N GLN A 105 29.31 2.54 -6.52
CA GLN A 105 28.76 3.63 -7.33
C GLN A 105 27.24 3.83 -7.19
N ALA A 106 26.56 3.07 -6.35
CA ALA A 106 25.15 3.27 -6.07
C ALA A 106 24.95 4.20 -4.85
N THR A 107 25.48 5.42 -4.91
CA THR A 107 24.86 6.51 -4.16
C THR A 107 23.54 6.80 -4.86
N SER A 108 22.48 6.12 -4.43
CA SER A 108 21.12 6.35 -4.94
C SER A 108 20.53 7.68 -4.43
N GLU A 109 21.39 8.62 -4.02
CA GLU A 109 20.98 9.98 -3.74
C GLU A 109 20.50 10.61 -5.04
N GLY A 110 19.18 10.72 -5.18
CA GLY A 110 18.52 11.43 -6.28
C GLY A 110 18.08 10.60 -7.48
N LYS A 111 18.27 9.26 -7.51
CA LYS A 111 17.67 8.43 -8.56
C LYS A 111 16.19 8.21 -8.21
N SER A 112 15.30 8.69 -9.05
CA SER A 112 13.88 8.31 -9.01
C SER A 112 13.65 7.11 -9.92
N PRO A 113 12.63 6.28 -9.66
CA PRO A 113 12.20 5.26 -10.62
C PRO A 113 11.91 5.86 -11.99
N ASP A 114 12.01 5.05 -13.03
CA ASP A 114 11.62 5.47 -14.38
C ASP A 114 10.16 5.94 -14.39
N ALA A 115 9.83 6.87 -15.29
CA ALA A 115 8.52 7.54 -15.28
C ALA A 115 7.34 6.56 -15.45
N ASP A 116 7.53 5.46 -16.16
CA ASP A 116 6.53 4.40 -16.30
C ASP A 116 6.35 3.61 -15.01
N ILE A 117 7.43 3.30 -14.27
CA ILE A 117 7.34 2.66 -12.96
C ILE A 117 6.60 3.57 -11.98
N GLN A 118 6.97 4.86 -11.93
CA GLN A 118 6.26 5.84 -11.10
C GLN A 118 4.77 5.90 -11.45
N ALA A 119 4.42 5.87 -12.73
CA ALA A 119 3.02 5.88 -13.20
C ALA A 119 2.26 4.63 -12.77
N VAL A 120 2.86 3.44 -12.91
CA VAL A 120 2.23 2.19 -12.48
C VAL A 120 2.00 2.19 -10.97
N ILE A 121 3.01 2.58 -10.20
CA ILE A 121 2.88 2.68 -8.74
C ILE A 121 1.76 3.64 -8.36
N ASN A 122 1.63 4.76 -9.07
CA ASN A 122 0.53 5.71 -8.89
C ASN A 122 -0.84 5.04 -9.15
N VAL A 123 -0.98 4.29 -10.23
CA VAL A 123 -2.23 3.58 -10.55
C VAL A 123 -2.58 2.56 -9.48
N LEU A 124 -1.60 1.75 -9.04
CA LEU A 124 -1.78 0.74 -7.99
C LEU A 124 -2.12 1.37 -6.64
N ALA A 125 -1.49 2.50 -6.31
CA ALA A 125 -1.71 3.22 -5.05
C ALA A 125 -3.11 3.83 -4.93
N HIS A 126 -3.72 4.24 -6.04
CA HIS A 126 -5.04 4.85 -6.06
C HIS A 126 -6.17 3.89 -6.50
N ARG A 127 -5.89 2.58 -6.52
CA ARG A 127 -6.89 1.56 -6.79
C ARG A 127 -7.94 1.48 -5.66
N ARG A 128 -9.01 0.77 -5.91
CA ARG A 128 -10.04 0.48 -4.90
C ARG A 128 -9.81 -0.92 -4.30
N PRO A 129 -9.20 -1.06 -3.11
CA PRO A 129 -8.87 -2.37 -2.55
C PRO A 129 -10.06 -3.31 -2.34
N ALA A 130 -11.27 -2.76 -2.14
CA ALA A 130 -12.49 -3.55 -2.03
C ALA A 130 -12.78 -4.43 -3.26
N PHE A 131 -12.16 -4.11 -4.41
CA PHE A 131 -12.33 -4.85 -5.66
C PHE A 131 -11.15 -5.79 -5.98
N ASP A 132 -10.12 -5.83 -5.13
CA ASP A 132 -8.95 -6.70 -5.31
C ASP A 132 -9.31 -8.19 -5.23
N LYS A 133 -10.40 -8.55 -4.53
CA LYS A 133 -10.90 -9.94 -4.37
C LYS A 133 -9.80 -10.92 -3.92
N GLY A 134 -8.95 -10.48 -3.00
CA GLY A 134 -7.81 -11.25 -2.51
C GLY A 134 -6.56 -11.20 -3.39
N THR A 135 -6.57 -10.42 -4.46
CA THR A 135 -5.36 -10.18 -5.25
C THR A 135 -4.45 -9.19 -4.52
N THR A 136 -3.23 -9.59 -4.26
CA THR A 136 -2.22 -8.77 -3.60
C THR A 136 -1.48 -7.90 -4.62
N VAL A 137 -1.19 -6.66 -4.26
CA VAL A 137 -0.20 -5.83 -4.99
C VAL A 137 1.17 -6.39 -4.66
N ASP A 138 1.77 -7.09 -5.60
CA ASP A 138 3.08 -7.74 -5.43
C ASP A 138 4.17 -6.89 -6.08
N LEU A 139 4.92 -6.20 -5.24
CA LEU A 139 6.08 -5.36 -5.56
C LEU A 139 7.36 -5.93 -4.91
N SER A 140 7.35 -7.23 -4.63
CA SER A 140 8.47 -7.90 -4.00
C SER A 140 9.74 -7.83 -4.85
N ARG A 141 10.89 -7.61 -4.20
CA ARG A 141 12.23 -7.57 -4.81
C ARG A 141 12.36 -6.56 -5.96
N THR A 142 11.71 -5.42 -5.85
CA THR A 142 11.77 -4.33 -6.83
C THR A 142 12.64 -3.17 -6.36
N ASP A 143 13.26 -2.46 -7.31
CA ASP A 143 13.97 -1.20 -7.05
C ASP A 143 12.97 -0.04 -7.19
N LEU A 144 12.47 0.43 -6.06
CA LEU A 144 11.59 1.58 -5.91
C LEU A 144 12.30 2.74 -5.20
N SER A 145 13.64 2.74 -5.25
CA SER A 145 14.45 3.77 -4.61
C SER A 145 14.15 5.15 -5.19
N GLY A 146 14.03 6.14 -4.30
CA GLY A 146 13.68 7.51 -4.67
C GLY A 146 12.27 7.68 -5.26
N LEU A 147 11.37 6.72 -5.01
CA LEU A 147 9.95 6.87 -5.36
C LEU A 147 9.42 8.21 -4.83
N LYS A 148 8.83 9.02 -5.70
CA LYS A 148 8.32 10.34 -5.32
C LYS A 148 6.92 10.25 -4.75
N SER A 149 6.57 11.22 -3.90
CA SER A 149 5.21 11.40 -3.41
C SER A 149 4.19 11.33 -4.55
N MET A 150 3.11 10.63 -4.31
CA MET A 150 2.09 10.31 -5.31
C MET A 150 0.90 11.28 -5.29
N GLY A 151 1.13 12.50 -4.81
CA GLY A 151 0.12 13.57 -4.80
C GLY A 151 -0.73 13.59 -3.52
N THR A 152 -1.89 14.25 -3.56
CA THR A 152 -2.74 14.53 -2.39
C THR A 152 -3.75 13.44 -2.06
N GLY A 153 -3.75 12.32 -2.79
CA GLY A 153 -4.66 11.18 -2.56
C GLY A 153 -4.14 10.24 -1.48
N THR A 154 -5.02 9.43 -0.90
CA THR A 154 -4.62 8.33 0.00
C THR A 154 -3.92 7.26 -0.83
N ILE A 155 -2.64 7.07 -0.57
CA ILE A 155 -1.82 6.01 -1.18
C ILE A 155 -2.18 4.70 -0.48
N ASN A 156 -2.72 3.73 -1.19
CA ASN A 156 -3.16 2.48 -0.59
C ASN A 156 -2.29 1.29 -1.01
N PHE A 157 -1.43 0.88 -0.10
CA PHE A 157 -0.64 -0.35 -0.17
C PHE A 157 -0.97 -1.32 0.97
N ARG A 158 -2.19 -1.20 1.51
CA ARG A 158 -2.67 -2.15 2.50
C ARG A 158 -2.52 -3.58 1.97
N GLU A 159 -1.98 -4.47 2.81
CA GLU A 159 -1.74 -5.88 2.48
C GLU A 159 -0.82 -6.12 1.26
N ALA A 160 -0.11 -5.09 0.77
CA ALA A 160 0.82 -5.26 -0.35
C ALA A 160 2.04 -6.11 0.04
N ASP A 161 2.61 -6.83 -0.91
CA ASP A 161 3.88 -7.52 -0.76
C ASP A 161 5.03 -6.63 -1.30
N LEU A 162 5.82 -6.12 -0.38
CA LEU A 162 7.03 -5.32 -0.60
C LEU A 162 8.28 -6.06 -0.07
N THR A 163 8.17 -7.40 0.07
CA THR A 163 9.26 -8.24 0.59
C THR A 163 10.55 -8.01 -0.18
N GLY A 164 11.60 -7.61 0.51
CA GLY A 164 12.92 -7.36 -0.06
C GLY A 164 12.98 -6.20 -1.07
N ALA A 165 11.97 -5.34 -1.13
CA ALA A 165 11.99 -4.17 -2.01
C ALA A 165 13.04 -3.15 -1.56
N ASP A 166 13.62 -2.44 -2.51
CA ASP A 166 14.48 -1.28 -2.26
C ASP A 166 13.64 0.00 -2.30
N LEU A 167 13.39 0.55 -1.13
CA LEU A 167 12.60 1.77 -0.91
C LEU A 167 13.49 2.93 -0.39
N ARG A 168 14.79 2.87 -0.63
CA ARG A 168 15.72 3.90 -0.16
C ARG A 168 15.35 5.28 -0.69
N GLY A 169 15.23 6.25 0.23
CA GLY A 169 14.84 7.62 -0.12
C GLY A 169 13.43 7.76 -0.73
N ALA A 170 12.60 6.72 -0.66
CA ALA A 170 11.21 6.79 -1.13
C ALA A 170 10.38 7.71 -0.23
N ASP A 171 9.47 8.46 -0.83
CA ASP A 171 8.46 9.24 -0.11
C ASP A 171 7.16 8.43 -0.01
N LEU A 172 6.92 7.86 1.16
CA LEU A 172 5.74 7.08 1.52
C LEU A 172 4.81 7.85 2.47
N SER A 173 4.95 9.18 2.50
CA SER A 173 4.14 10.03 3.38
C SER A 173 2.65 9.82 3.16
N ASN A 174 1.90 9.67 4.26
CA ASN A 174 0.45 9.41 4.30
C ASN A 174 0.00 8.12 3.59
N ALA A 175 0.92 7.20 3.29
CA ALA A 175 0.55 5.91 2.72
C ALA A 175 -0.12 5.00 3.76
N ASP A 176 -1.09 4.21 3.32
CA ASP A 176 -1.62 3.07 4.07
C ASP A 176 -0.84 1.80 3.68
N LEU A 177 0.08 1.40 4.53
CA LEU A 177 0.88 0.17 4.48
C LEU A 177 0.44 -0.83 5.55
N SER A 178 -0.77 -0.66 6.11
CA SER A 178 -1.25 -1.57 7.14
C SER A 178 -1.31 -3.01 6.62
N LEU A 179 -0.83 -3.94 7.46
CA LEU A 179 -0.73 -5.37 7.15
C LEU A 179 0.16 -5.70 5.92
N ALA A 180 0.92 -4.74 5.40
CA ALA A 180 1.84 -4.99 4.29
C ALA A 180 3.03 -5.86 4.73
N SER A 181 3.54 -6.69 3.83
CA SER A 181 4.81 -7.41 4.02
C SER A 181 5.97 -6.54 3.55
N LEU A 182 6.81 -6.11 4.47
CA LEU A 182 8.04 -5.35 4.25
C LEU A 182 9.25 -6.17 4.72
N PHE A 183 9.12 -7.50 4.78
CA PHE A 183 10.18 -8.39 5.24
C PHE A 183 11.49 -8.14 4.45
N GLY A 184 12.55 -7.77 5.15
CA GLY A 184 13.85 -7.50 4.54
C GLY A 184 13.90 -6.31 3.57
N ALA A 185 12.85 -5.46 3.53
CA ALA A 185 12.84 -4.26 2.70
C ALA A 185 13.87 -3.23 3.18
N ASN A 186 14.40 -2.44 2.26
CA ASN A 186 15.35 -1.38 2.59
C ASN A 186 14.67 0.00 2.49
N LEU A 187 14.34 0.58 3.64
CA LEU A 187 13.73 1.90 3.78
C LEU A 187 14.75 2.98 4.22
N THR A 188 16.06 2.74 4.05
CA THR A 188 17.07 3.72 4.44
C THR A 188 16.78 5.09 3.85
N GLN A 189 16.73 6.14 4.68
CA GLN A 189 16.42 7.52 4.28
C GLN A 189 15.00 7.70 3.68
N ALA A 190 14.11 6.72 3.77
CA ALA A 190 12.73 6.91 3.34
C ALA A 190 11.99 7.93 4.23
N THR A 191 10.99 8.59 3.68
CA THR A 191 10.09 9.49 4.42
C THR A 191 8.78 8.76 4.71
N LEU A 192 8.42 8.65 6.00
CA LEU A 192 7.26 7.92 6.50
C LEU A 192 6.27 8.83 7.26
N LEU A 193 6.19 10.10 6.91
CA LEU A 193 5.34 11.08 7.60
C LEU A 193 3.87 10.67 7.51
N GLY A 194 3.22 10.45 8.65
CA GLY A 194 1.80 10.08 8.69
C GLY A 194 1.47 8.71 8.08
N THR A 195 2.46 7.88 7.80
CA THR A 195 2.27 6.54 7.24
C THR A 195 1.56 5.61 8.24
N ASN A 196 0.60 4.85 7.78
CA ASN A 196 -0.05 3.80 8.55
C ASN A 196 0.65 2.46 8.31
N LEU A 197 1.39 1.98 9.29
CA LEU A 197 2.12 0.70 9.29
C LEU A 197 1.55 -0.30 10.31
N ARG A 198 0.28 -0.14 10.71
CA ARG A 198 -0.37 -1.00 11.71
C ARG A 198 -0.35 -2.46 11.28
N GLY A 199 0.21 -3.33 12.12
CA GLY A 199 0.32 -4.76 11.85
C GLY A 199 1.16 -5.11 10.62
N ALA A 200 1.98 -4.19 10.11
CA ALA A 200 2.89 -4.48 9.00
C ALA A 200 4.04 -5.40 9.47
N HIS A 201 4.53 -6.24 8.56
CA HIS A 201 5.65 -7.16 8.81
C HIS A 201 6.95 -6.54 8.30
N LEU A 202 7.74 -5.96 9.21
CA LEU A 202 9.02 -5.29 8.92
C LEU A 202 10.23 -6.09 9.44
N ASN A 203 10.06 -7.38 9.69
CA ASN A 203 11.16 -8.23 10.15
C ASN A 203 12.36 -8.13 9.20
N ASN A 204 13.56 -7.98 9.74
CA ASN A 204 14.80 -7.80 8.97
C ASN A 204 14.82 -6.55 8.08
N ALA A 205 13.85 -5.64 8.16
CA ALA A 205 13.85 -4.41 7.38
C ALA A 205 14.95 -3.45 7.85
N ILE A 206 15.41 -2.59 6.94
CA ILE A 206 16.43 -1.59 7.20
C ILE A 206 15.77 -0.21 7.18
N LEU A 207 15.68 0.44 8.36
CA LEU A 207 15.06 1.76 8.53
C LEU A 207 16.09 2.81 9.02
N THR A 208 17.35 2.63 8.68
CA THR A 208 18.42 3.54 9.10
C THR A 208 18.23 4.94 8.52
N LYS A 209 18.36 5.97 9.33
CA LYS A 209 18.18 7.38 8.93
C LYS A 209 16.82 7.67 8.27
N THR A 210 15.81 6.87 8.57
CA THR A 210 14.45 7.11 8.09
C THR A 210 13.89 8.37 8.74
N SER A 211 13.25 9.24 7.97
CA SER A 211 12.50 10.37 8.50
C SER A 211 11.10 9.91 8.86
N VAL A 212 10.84 9.76 10.15
CA VAL A 212 9.61 9.11 10.64
C VAL A 212 8.58 10.15 11.07
N CYS A 213 9.01 11.23 11.73
CA CYS A 213 8.11 12.30 12.16
C CYS A 213 8.56 13.65 11.59
N GLY A 214 7.60 14.44 11.13
CA GLY A 214 7.84 15.84 10.75
C GLY A 214 8.14 16.70 11.98
N THR A 215 8.94 17.72 11.78
CA THR A 215 9.15 18.80 12.78
C THR A 215 7.91 19.69 12.91
N ASP A 216 7.03 19.65 11.91
CA ASP A 216 5.83 20.43 11.88
C ASP A 216 4.75 19.79 12.77
N THR A 217 4.38 20.52 13.81
CA THR A 217 3.27 20.14 14.67
C THR A 217 2.03 20.91 14.23
N PHE A 218 0.95 20.18 13.96
CA PHE A 218 -0.36 20.82 13.93
C PHE A 218 -0.81 21.02 15.39
N THR A 219 -0.92 22.25 15.80
CA THR A 219 -1.52 22.57 17.11
C THR A 219 -3.02 22.71 16.93
N ASP A 220 -3.77 21.80 17.52
CA ASP A 220 -5.23 21.86 17.55
C ASP A 220 -5.66 23.23 18.17
N PRO A 221 -6.36 24.08 17.44
CA PRO A 221 -6.71 25.42 17.91
C PRO A 221 -7.67 25.39 19.11
N GLU A 222 -8.43 24.30 19.33
CA GLU A 222 -9.40 24.19 20.44
C GLU A 222 -8.73 23.66 21.71
N THR A 223 -7.78 22.72 21.59
CA THR A 223 -7.16 22.05 22.74
C THR A 223 -5.75 22.52 23.05
N GLY A 224 -5.12 23.28 22.13
CA GLY A 224 -3.71 23.69 22.21
C GLY A 224 -2.73 22.50 22.15
N LYS A 225 -3.21 21.30 21.80
CA LYS A 225 -2.41 20.08 21.76
C LYS A 225 -1.65 19.97 20.45
N ALA A 226 -0.34 19.80 20.53
CA ALA A 226 0.48 19.50 19.37
C ALA A 226 0.20 18.06 18.87
N THR A 227 -0.12 17.93 17.59
CA THR A 227 -0.24 16.63 16.91
C THR A 227 0.92 16.48 15.95
N TYR A 228 1.66 15.41 16.08
CA TYR A 228 2.79 15.09 15.22
C TYR A 228 2.32 14.17 14.09
N PHE A 229 2.75 14.43 12.87
CA PHE A 229 2.53 13.54 11.73
C PHE A 229 3.56 12.41 11.75
N CYS A 230 3.41 11.51 12.74
CA CYS A 230 4.26 10.34 12.91
C CYS A 230 3.55 9.09 12.37
N PRO A 231 4.29 8.07 11.93
CA PRO A 231 3.70 6.81 11.51
C PRO A 231 3.04 6.08 12.68
N ASP A 232 2.04 5.30 12.33
CA ASP A 232 1.40 4.37 13.26
C ASP A 232 1.95 2.97 13.04
N LEU A 233 2.81 2.52 13.94
CA LEU A 233 3.47 1.20 13.97
C LEU A 233 2.81 0.27 15.00
N THR A 234 1.58 0.56 15.41
CA THR A 234 0.84 -0.28 16.38
C THR A 234 0.80 -1.72 15.89
N SER A 235 1.23 -2.65 16.74
CA SER A 235 1.29 -4.10 16.46
C SER A 235 2.11 -4.47 15.22
N ALA A 236 3.00 -3.59 14.75
CA ALA A 236 3.93 -3.92 13.69
C ALA A 236 4.98 -4.93 14.17
N ASP A 237 5.41 -5.80 13.28
CA ASP A 237 6.48 -6.76 13.55
C ASP A 237 7.80 -6.21 12.98
N LEU A 238 8.68 -5.78 13.87
CA LEU A 238 9.99 -5.19 13.63
C LEU A 238 11.13 -6.12 14.13
N GLY A 239 10.85 -7.41 14.26
CA GLY A 239 11.87 -8.37 14.71
C GLY A 239 13.14 -8.32 13.85
N GLU A 240 14.31 -8.27 14.46
CA GLU A 240 15.60 -8.19 13.76
C GLU A 240 15.75 -6.96 12.83
N ALA A 241 14.84 -5.98 12.89
CA ALA A 241 14.93 -4.77 12.07
C ALA A 241 16.15 -3.91 12.47
N LYS A 242 16.74 -3.24 11.47
CA LYS A 242 17.86 -2.31 11.67
C LYS A 242 17.29 -0.89 11.76
N LEU A 243 17.20 -0.39 12.97
CA LEU A 243 16.66 0.93 13.33
C LEU A 243 17.74 1.86 13.91
N ASN A 244 19.01 1.50 13.72
CA ASN A 244 20.11 2.26 14.32
C ASN A 244 20.13 3.71 13.77
N GLY A 245 20.15 4.67 14.71
CA GLY A 245 20.07 6.09 14.42
C GLY A 245 18.74 6.53 13.77
N ALA A 246 17.69 5.71 13.84
CA ALA A 246 16.37 6.09 13.36
C ALA A 246 15.72 7.15 14.28
N SER A 247 14.99 8.10 13.69
CA SER A 247 14.17 9.05 14.43
C SER A 247 12.76 8.48 14.61
N LEU A 248 12.47 7.91 15.76
CA LEU A 248 11.19 7.32 16.16
C LEU A 248 10.45 8.18 17.20
N ALA A 249 10.85 9.45 17.35
CA ALA A 249 10.23 10.33 18.32
C ALA A 249 8.72 10.47 18.06
N HIS A 250 7.93 10.42 19.13
CA HIS A 250 6.47 10.52 19.11
C HIS A 250 5.72 9.46 18.28
N THR A 251 6.38 8.42 17.80
CA THR A 251 5.74 7.33 17.06
C THR A 251 4.82 6.48 17.94
N LYS A 252 3.82 5.88 17.33
CA LYS A 252 2.96 4.88 17.99
C LYS A 252 3.52 3.50 17.74
N LEU A 253 4.07 2.89 18.79
CA LEU A 253 4.64 1.55 18.80
C LEU A 253 3.89 0.61 19.78
N THR A 254 2.63 0.93 20.10
CA THR A 254 1.82 0.15 21.03
C THR A 254 1.71 -1.31 20.58
N GLY A 255 2.14 -2.26 21.41
CA GLY A 255 2.13 -3.68 21.11
C GLY A 255 3.01 -4.09 19.93
N ALA A 256 3.97 -3.25 19.52
CA ALA A 256 4.92 -3.62 18.46
C ALA A 256 5.91 -4.68 18.94
N TYR A 257 6.34 -5.56 18.04
CA TYR A 257 7.35 -6.59 18.28
C TYR A 257 8.69 -6.09 17.74
N LEU A 258 9.64 -5.83 18.63
CA LEU A 258 10.99 -5.33 18.34
C LEU A 258 12.07 -6.32 18.83
N THR A 259 11.74 -7.60 18.88
CA THR A 259 12.63 -8.64 19.37
C THR A 259 13.91 -8.69 18.50
N HIS A 260 15.09 -8.70 19.16
CA HIS A 260 16.39 -8.67 18.50
C HIS A 260 16.64 -7.47 17.56
N ALA A 261 15.80 -6.42 17.59
CA ALA A 261 16.01 -5.23 16.76
C ALA A 261 17.24 -4.42 17.18
N ASP A 262 17.93 -3.82 16.22
CA ASP A 262 19.03 -2.87 16.47
C ASP A 262 18.47 -1.43 16.52
N LEU A 263 18.30 -0.91 17.73
CA LEU A 263 17.86 0.45 18.04
C LEU A 263 19.02 1.32 18.57
N THR A 264 20.27 0.92 18.30
CA THR A 264 21.45 1.66 18.73
C THR A 264 21.36 3.13 18.27
N ASP A 265 21.57 4.08 19.18
CA ASP A 265 21.51 5.52 18.92
C ASP A 265 20.14 6.02 18.40
N ALA A 266 19.06 5.22 18.47
CA ALA A 266 17.73 5.64 18.01
C ALA A 266 17.10 6.68 18.95
N ASP A 267 16.33 7.61 18.39
CA ASP A 267 15.54 8.58 19.15
C ASP A 267 14.09 8.12 19.26
N LEU A 268 13.68 7.70 20.46
CA LEU A 268 12.32 7.30 20.83
C LEU A 268 11.66 8.32 21.79
N THR A 269 12.14 9.57 21.76
CA THR A 269 11.61 10.62 22.62
C THR A 269 10.09 10.74 22.48
N GLY A 270 9.35 10.60 23.59
CA GLY A 270 7.90 10.72 23.60
C GLY A 270 7.14 9.64 22.83
N ALA A 271 7.80 8.59 22.35
CA ALA A 271 7.14 7.47 21.67
C ALA A 271 6.19 6.70 22.61
N ASP A 272 5.14 6.11 22.05
CA ASP A 272 4.23 5.23 22.80
C ASP A 272 4.57 3.76 22.53
N LEU A 273 5.31 3.16 23.47
CA LEU A 273 5.74 1.77 23.46
C LEU A 273 4.90 0.90 24.41
N THR A 274 3.70 1.35 24.76
CA THR A 274 2.82 0.57 25.66
C THR A 274 2.69 -0.87 25.14
N ASP A 275 2.96 -1.86 26.01
CA ASP A 275 2.90 -3.29 25.73
C ASP A 275 3.80 -3.76 24.56
N ALA A 276 4.83 -3.01 24.17
CA ALA A 276 5.79 -3.41 23.15
C ALA A 276 6.79 -4.46 23.68
N ASP A 277 7.24 -5.35 22.80
CA ASP A 277 8.24 -6.37 23.10
C ASP A 277 9.60 -6.01 22.52
N LEU A 278 10.57 -5.67 23.39
CA LEU A 278 11.96 -5.33 23.11
C LEU A 278 12.92 -6.44 23.58
N THR A 279 12.43 -7.68 23.70
CA THR A 279 13.27 -8.80 24.14
C THR A 279 14.53 -8.92 23.25
N ASP A 280 15.71 -9.02 23.89
CA ASP A 280 17.01 -9.13 23.22
C ASP A 280 17.36 -7.99 22.26
N ALA A 281 16.64 -6.87 22.27
CA ALA A 281 16.93 -5.71 21.44
C ALA A 281 18.23 -5.00 21.86
N ASP A 282 18.92 -4.39 20.91
CA ASP A 282 20.09 -3.55 21.17
C ASP A 282 19.65 -2.07 21.29
N LEU A 283 19.55 -1.56 22.52
CA LEU A 283 19.07 -0.23 22.86
C LEU A 283 20.22 0.71 23.27
N ARG A 284 21.47 0.35 22.98
CA ARG A 284 22.62 1.14 23.42
C ARG A 284 22.53 2.57 22.89
N ASN A 285 22.70 3.52 23.82
CA ASN A 285 22.59 4.97 23.60
C ASN A 285 21.20 5.45 23.10
N ALA A 286 20.19 4.60 23.00
CA ALA A 286 18.84 5.02 22.58
C ALA A 286 18.22 5.99 23.59
N ASN A 287 17.40 6.91 23.09
CA ASN A 287 16.76 7.95 23.88
C ASN A 287 15.26 7.70 24.05
N PHE A 288 14.84 7.26 25.23
CA PHE A 288 13.43 7.04 25.60
C PHE A 288 12.87 8.18 26.46
N THR A 289 13.47 9.37 26.44
CA THR A 289 13.00 10.49 27.29
C THR A 289 11.54 10.81 27.00
N GLY A 290 10.70 10.72 28.05
CA GLY A 290 9.25 10.97 27.93
C GLY A 290 8.47 9.90 27.18
N ALA A 291 9.07 8.79 26.79
CA ALA A 291 8.36 7.66 26.18
C ALA A 291 7.40 6.99 27.18
N ARG A 292 6.31 6.41 26.65
CA ARG A 292 5.39 5.58 27.43
C ARG A 292 5.86 4.14 27.37
N LEU A 293 6.25 3.60 28.54
CA LEU A 293 6.88 2.28 28.67
C LEU A 293 6.03 1.30 29.52
N ARG A 294 4.73 1.54 29.62
CA ARG A 294 3.84 0.66 30.38
C ARG A 294 3.74 -0.69 29.68
N GLY A 295 4.02 -1.78 30.43
CA GLY A 295 3.91 -3.15 29.91
C GLY A 295 5.03 -3.55 28.93
N VAL A 296 6.05 -2.71 28.75
CA VAL A 296 7.19 -3.03 27.88
C VAL A 296 7.97 -4.22 28.42
N THR A 297 8.32 -5.15 27.53
CA THR A 297 9.26 -6.26 27.83
C THR A 297 10.66 -5.90 27.38
N LEU A 298 11.66 -5.99 28.30
CA LEU A 298 13.06 -5.64 28.08
C LEU A 298 14.00 -6.81 28.40
N ASN A 299 13.50 -8.05 28.42
CA ASN A 299 14.29 -9.22 28.77
C ASN A 299 15.48 -9.37 27.81
N GLY A 300 16.70 -9.47 28.34
CA GLY A 300 17.90 -9.62 27.51
C GLY A 300 18.32 -8.39 26.70
N ALA A 301 17.57 -7.28 26.75
CA ALA A 301 17.91 -6.07 26.02
C ALA A 301 19.22 -5.44 26.52
N LYS A 302 20.04 -4.94 25.57
CA LYS A 302 21.27 -4.21 25.87
C LYS A 302 20.94 -2.73 26.04
N VAL A 303 21.10 -2.20 27.26
CA VAL A 303 20.60 -0.86 27.61
C VAL A 303 21.71 0.13 27.97
N GLU A 304 22.97 -0.19 27.71
CA GLU A 304 24.13 0.66 28.07
C GLU A 304 24.01 2.04 27.38
N GLY A 305 24.06 3.11 28.17
CA GLY A 305 23.93 4.48 27.67
C GLY A 305 22.50 4.89 27.29
N ALA A 306 21.53 3.99 27.32
CA ALA A 306 20.12 4.34 27.08
C ALA A 306 19.59 5.32 28.13
N ARG A 307 18.76 6.27 27.69
CA ARG A 307 18.16 7.32 28.53
C ARG A 307 16.66 7.14 28.62
N GLY A 308 16.09 7.52 29.76
CA GLY A 308 14.62 7.52 29.95
C GLY A 308 14.02 6.14 30.29
N LEU A 309 14.84 5.08 30.38
CA LEU A 309 14.37 3.78 30.85
C LEU A 309 14.23 3.76 32.38
N PRO A 310 13.26 2.99 32.94
CA PRO A 310 13.12 2.84 34.39
C PRO A 310 14.35 2.18 35.00
N SER A 311 14.68 2.54 36.24
CA SER A 311 15.87 2.05 36.94
C SER A 311 15.87 0.53 37.19
N SER A 312 14.73 -0.13 37.09
CA SER A 312 14.59 -1.59 37.22
C SER A 312 15.03 -2.37 35.97
N SER A 313 15.33 -1.70 34.87
CA SER A 313 15.74 -2.29 33.58
C SER A 313 17.26 -2.12 33.32
N ARG A 314 18.04 -1.65 34.31
CA ARG A 314 19.48 -1.47 34.23
C ARG A 314 20.27 -2.60 34.88
#